data_8c6874dd25160c26251e8192204e02aa
#
_entry.id   8c6874dd25160c26251e8192204e02aa
#
_cell.length_a   1.000
_cell.length_b   1.000
_cell.length_c   1.000
_cell.angle_alpha   90.00
_cell.angle_beta   90.00
_cell.angle_gamma   90.00
#
_symmetry.space_group_name_H-M   'P 1'
#
loop_
_entity.id
_entity.type
_entity.pdbx_description
1 polymer ?
#
loop_
_entity_poly.entity_id
_entity_poly.type
_entity_poly.pdbx_seq_one_letter_code
_entity_poly.pdbx_strand_id
1 'polypeptide(L)'
;MEHIYDLHSFIEKMNCVLREKAMCYIEVPNAAAYIKGHKAPFYYFDREHINHFTPAALKNVFLLHGFEDVWHEYSNNIACIFQKSGPASLSALSCDHTYAQDIAAYIDQSKSLEARMSYAGLTPPIILWGFGAYLRRIVLKPDFPEPIAAIIDRDRGGKGQTWNGIPFVTADILAKKEFSRATVLITSVLYAEEIKREIAQSGFQGAVLTAF
;
A
#
# COMPACT_ATOMS: atom_id res chain seq x y z
N MET A 1 1.54 -13.09 3.63
CA MET A 1 0.45 -13.42 4.59
C MET A 1 -0.78 -12.55 4.33
N GLU A 2 -0.63 -11.25 4.16
CA GLU A 2 -1.72 -10.27 3.93
C GLU A 2 -2.53 -10.52 2.65
N HIS A 3 -1.94 -11.18 1.66
CA HIS A 3 -2.55 -11.53 0.37
C HIS A 3 -3.14 -12.95 0.31
N ILE A 4 -3.07 -13.72 1.40
CA ILE A 4 -3.50 -15.12 1.42
C ILE A 4 -4.95 -15.22 1.88
N TYR A 5 -5.83 -15.71 1.01
CA TYR A 5 -7.26 -15.83 1.32
C TYR A 5 -7.54 -16.86 2.42
N ASP A 6 -6.95 -18.05 2.33
CA ASP A 6 -7.10 -19.13 3.31
C ASP A 6 -5.81 -19.31 4.12
N LEU A 7 -5.69 -18.48 5.17
CA LEU A 7 -4.54 -18.50 6.08
C LEU A 7 -4.41 -19.83 6.82
N HIS A 8 -5.55 -20.42 7.20
CA HIS A 8 -5.56 -21.66 7.96
C HIS A 8 -4.90 -22.79 7.14
N SER A 9 -5.42 -23.07 5.95
CA SER A 9 -4.83 -24.08 5.05
C SER A 9 -3.39 -23.78 4.68
N PHE A 10 -3.02 -22.50 4.54
CA PHE A 10 -1.64 -22.13 4.24
C PHE A 10 -0.69 -22.50 5.37
N ILE A 11 -1.03 -22.15 6.62
CA ILE A 11 -0.17 -22.45 7.79
C ILE A 11 -0.17 -23.93 8.12
N GLU A 12 -1.28 -24.64 7.92
CA GLU A 12 -1.30 -26.11 8.02
C GLU A 12 -0.33 -26.77 7.05
N LYS A 13 -0.32 -26.33 5.78
CA LYS A 13 0.65 -26.82 4.80
C LYS A 13 2.08 -26.50 5.19
N MET A 14 2.35 -25.29 5.70
CA MET A 14 3.67 -24.96 6.26
C MET A 14 4.04 -25.92 7.39
N ASN A 15 3.13 -26.19 8.31
CA ASN A 15 3.36 -27.11 9.42
C ASN A 15 3.66 -28.53 8.93
N CYS A 16 2.98 -29.02 7.88
CA CYS A 16 3.24 -30.34 7.31
C CYS A 16 4.61 -30.49 6.67
N VAL A 17 5.14 -29.44 6.02
CA VAL A 17 6.43 -29.51 5.29
C VAL A 17 7.63 -29.17 6.17
N LEU A 18 7.42 -28.42 7.24
CA LEU A 18 8.48 -28.03 8.17
C LEU A 18 8.79 -29.15 9.16
N ARG A 19 10.09 -29.40 9.38
CA ARG A 19 10.55 -30.32 10.43
C ARG A 19 10.30 -29.74 11.81
N GLU A 20 10.26 -30.60 12.83
CA GLU A 20 10.25 -30.15 14.23
C GLU A 20 11.40 -29.18 14.52
N LYS A 21 11.13 -28.14 15.27
CA LYS A 21 12.07 -27.04 15.59
C LYS A 21 12.54 -26.21 14.39
N ALA A 22 11.96 -26.41 13.19
CA ALA A 22 12.21 -25.51 12.07
C ALA A 22 11.70 -24.11 12.37
N MET A 23 12.41 -23.12 11.87
CA MET A 23 12.05 -21.70 12.02
C MET A 23 11.57 -21.13 10.69
N CYS A 24 10.60 -20.22 10.75
CA CYS A 24 10.17 -19.41 9.62
C CYS A 24 10.14 -17.92 10.00
N TYR A 25 10.64 -17.08 9.10
CA TYR A 25 10.54 -15.62 9.21
C TYR A 25 9.29 -15.16 8.50
N ILE A 26 8.51 -14.33 9.18
CA ILE A 26 7.28 -13.74 8.65
C ILE A 26 7.36 -12.23 8.85
N GLU A 27 7.09 -11.49 7.78
CA GLU A 27 6.96 -10.04 7.83
C GLU A 27 5.67 -9.63 7.15
N VAL A 28 4.87 -8.79 7.84
CA VAL A 28 3.58 -8.27 7.37
C VAL A 28 3.39 -6.83 7.84
N PRO A 29 2.56 -6.02 7.15
CA PRO A 29 2.19 -4.69 7.64
C PRO A 29 1.53 -4.75 9.01
N ASN A 30 1.89 -3.80 9.88
CA ASN A 30 1.34 -3.69 11.23
C ASN A 30 0.08 -2.81 11.24
N ALA A 31 -1.09 -3.42 11.35
CA ALA A 31 -2.35 -2.69 11.35
C ALA A 31 -2.49 -1.71 12.55
N ALA A 32 -1.87 -1.99 13.67
CA ALA A 32 -1.84 -1.08 14.81
C ALA A 32 -0.98 0.19 14.56
N ALA A 33 -0.13 0.17 13.53
CA ALA A 33 0.72 1.30 13.15
C ALA A 33 0.18 2.11 11.95
N TYR A 34 -0.93 1.74 11.35
CA TYR A 34 -1.46 2.39 10.15
C TYR A 34 -1.67 3.90 10.31
N ILE A 35 -2.15 4.34 11.47
CA ILE A 35 -2.37 5.77 11.76
C ILE A 35 -1.08 6.60 11.73
N LYS A 36 0.07 5.97 12.00
CA LYS A 36 1.40 6.62 11.99
C LYS A 36 2.12 6.48 10.65
N GLY A 37 1.55 5.72 9.73
CA GLY A 37 2.15 5.39 8.45
C GLY A 37 1.95 6.46 7.37
N HIS A 38 1.54 6.03 6.19
CA HIS A 38 1.38 6.91 5.04
C HIS A 38 0.17 7.83 5.15
N LYS A 39 0.33 9.07 4.69
CA LYS A 39 -0.72 10.10 4.74
C LYS A 39 -1.82 9.94 3.69
N ALA A 40 -1.66 9.03 2.71
CA ALA A 40 -2.68 8.79 1.70
C ALA A 40 -3.90 8.11 2.34
N PRO A 41 -5.14 8.64 2.11
CA PRO A 41 -6.34 8.06 2.70
C PRO A 41 -6.49 6.60 2.33
N PHE A 42 -6.79 5.75 3.31
CA PHE A 42 -7.00 4.31 3.14
C PHE A 42 -5.88 3.56 2.40
N TYR A 43 -4.65 4.05 2.46
CA TYR A 43 -3.51 3.48 1.74
C TYR A 43 -3.34 1.97 1.99
N TYR A 44 -3.56 1.54 3.23
CA TYR A 44 -3.40 0.13 3.62
C TYR A 44 -4.62 -0.74 3.30
N PHE A 45 -5.77 -0.14 2.96
CA PHE A 45 -6.99 -0.87 2.58
C PHE A 45 -7.11 -0.95 1.05
N ASP A 46 -6.19 -1.62 0.41
CA ASP A 46 -6.27 -1.94 -1.00
C ASP A 46 -6.91 -3.32 -1.23
N ARG A 47 -7.12 -3.67 -2.50
CA ARG A 47 -7.76 -4.95 -2.86
C ARG A 47 -6.86 -6.16 -2.64
N GLU A 48 -5.58 -5.96 -2.48
CA GLU A 48 -4.59 -7.03 -2.38
C GLU A 48 -4.38 -7.44 -0.92
N HIS A 49 -4.55 -6.49 0.02
CA HIS A 49 -4.44 -6.74 1.45
C HIS A 49 -5.79 -7.19 2.03
N ILE A 50 -6.07 -8.48 1.96
CA ILE A 50 -7.31 -9.07 2.50
C ILE A 50 -7.22 -9.40 3.99
N ASN A 51 -6.01 -9.50 4.54
CA ASN A 51 -5.76 -9.69 5.95
C ASN A 51 -4.96 -8.52 6.54
N HIS A 52 -5.39 -8.06 7.69
CA HIS A 52 -4.73 -6.98 8.44
C HIS A 52 -4.30 -7.52 9.80
N PHE A 53 -2.99 -7.59 10.02
CA PHE A 53 -2.44 -8.17 11.23
C PHE A 53 -2.06 -7.11 12.26
N THR A 54 -2.40 -7.39 13.52
CA THR A 54 -1.73 -6.82 14.68
C THR A 54 -0.73 -7.83 15.22
N PRO A 55 0.24 -7.43 16.08
CA PRO A 55 1.16 -8.36 16.69
C PRO A 55 0.46 -9.54 17.38
N ALA A 56 -0.59 -9.27 18.15
CA ALA A 56 -1.35 -10.31 18.83
C ALA A 56 -2.08 -11.25 17.83
N ALA A 57 -2.73 -10.69 16.82
CA ALA A 57 -3.44 -11.49 15.82
C ALA A 57 -2.49 -12.41 15.05
N LEU A 58 -1.32 -11.91 14.62
CA LEU A 58 -0.33 -12.72 13.93
C LEU A 58 0.21 -13.85 14.81
N LYS A 59 0.56 -13.55 16.06
CA LYS A 59 1.04 -14.57 17.03
C LYS A 59 -0.02 -15.63 17.28
N ASN A 60 -1.26 -15.24 17.51
CA ASN A 60 -2.36 -16.17 17.77
C ASN A 60 -2.58 -17.13 16.60
N VAL A 61 -2.57 -16.62 15.36
CA VAL A 61 -2.73 -17.47 14.16
C VAL A 61 -1.63 -18.53 14.10
N PHE A 62 -0.37 -18.19 14.35
CA PHE A 62 0.72 -19.14 14.34
C PHE A 62 0.68 -20.11 15.53
N LEU A 63 0.34 -19.62 16.73
CA LEU A 63 0.20 -20.43 17.92
C LEU A 63 -0.89 -21.51 17.78
N LEU A 64 -2.03 -21.17 17.15
CA LEU A 64 -3.10 -22.12 16.86
C LEU A 64 -2.68 -23.27 15.94
N HIS A 65 -1.58 -23.08 15.21
CA HIS A 65 -1.00 -24.09 14.30
C HIS A 65 0.28 -24.74 14.83
N GLY A 66 0.59 -24.58 16.13
CA GLY A 66 1.72 -25.24 16.77
C GLY A 66 3.08 -24.59 16.52
N PHE A 67 3.08 -23.26 16.35
CA PHE A 67 4.29 -22.46 16.26
C PHE A 67 4.41 -21.52 17.46
N GLU A 68 5.62 -21.33 17.95
CA GLU A 68 5.94 -20.35 19.00
C GLU A 68 6.71 -19.17 18.43
N ASP A 69 6.40 -17.96 18.91
CA ASP A 69 7.17 -16.75 18.61
C ASP A 69 8.47 -16.75 19.42
N VAL A 70 9.60 -16.90 18.72
CA VAL A 70 10.94 -16.95 19.37
C VAL A 70 11.70 -15.63 19.21
N TRP A 71 11.30 -14.78 18.29
CA TRP A 71 11.84 -13.44 18.11
C TRP A 71 10.84 -12.56 17.37
N HIS A 72 10.79 -11.28 17.73
CA HIS A 72 9.93 -10.33 17.05
C HIS A 72 10.47 -8.89 17.13
N GLU A 73 10.09 -8.09 16.14
CA GLU A 73 10.26 -6.65 16.07
C GLU A 73 9.00 -6.00 15.52
N TYR A 74 8.55 -4.91 16.15
CA TYR A 74 7.33 -4.20 15.79
C TYR A 74 7.63 -2.75 15.44
N SER A 75 7.31 -2.39 14.21
CA SER A 75 7.39 -1.03 13.69
C SER A 75 6.18 -0.76 12.79
N ASN A 76 6.38 -0.18 11.62
CA ASN A 76 5.35 -0.14 10.57
C ASN A 76 5.03 -1.53 10.01
N ASN A 77 5.94 -2.48 10.20
CA ASN A 77 5.76 -3.90 9.93
C ASN A 77 5.84 -4.69 11.24
N ILE A 78 5.28 -5.89 11.22
CA ILE A 78 5.47 -6.93 12.22
C ILE A 78 6.45 -7.91 11.61
N ALA A 79 7.65 -8.03 12.18
CA ALA A 79 8.63 -9.03 11.83
C ALA A 79 8.72 -10.06 12.96
N CYS A 80 8.51 -11.34 12.66
CA CYS A 80 8.56 -12.42 13.64
C CYS A 80 9.34 -13.60 13.11
N ILE A 81 10.04 -14.30 14.02
CA ILE A 81 10.53 -15.64 13.77
C ILE A 81 9.68 -16.60 14.60
N PHE A 82 8.99 -17.49 13.90
CA PHE A 82 8.21 -18.56 14.51
C PHE A 82 8.96 -19.89 14.43
N GLN A 83 8.96 -20.64 15.51
CA GLN A 83 9.51 -21.99 15.57
C GLN A 83 8.38 -23.01 15.70
N LYS A 84 8.44 -24.09 14.91
CA LYS A 84 7.52 -25.22 15.08
C LYS A 84 7.80 -25.91 16.42
N SER A 85 6.80 -25.94 17.31
CA SER A 85 6.96 -26.38 18.72
C SER A 85 6.03 -27.52 19.13
N GLY A 86 5.10 -27.93 18.26
CA GLY A 86 4.16 -29.01 18.57
C GLY A 86 2.70 -28.57 18.67
N PRO A 87 1.85 -29.26 19.42
CA PRO A 87 0.42 -28.97 19.45
C PRO A 87 0.11 -27.59 20.02
N ALA A 88 -0.93 -26.97 19.48
CA ALA A 88 -1.39 -25.62 19.85
C ALA A 88 -1.72 -25.51 21.35
N SER A 89 -1.32 -24.41 21.98
CA SER A 89 -1.69 -24.06 23.35
C SER A 89 -2.75 -22.95 23.35
N LEU A 90 -4.02 -23.31 23.52
CA LEU A 90 -5.11 -22.34 23.53
C LEU A 90 -5.03 -21.37 24.74
N SER A 91 -4.42 -21.81 25.84
CA SER A 91 -4.25 -20.96 27.03
C SER A 91 -3.23 -19.82 26.84
N ALA A 92 -2.42 -19.87 25.79
CA ALA A 92 -1.42 -18.85 25.48
C ALA A 92 -1.94 -17.79 24.48
N LEU A 93 -3.20 -17.89 24.03
CA LEU A 93 -3.80 -16.89 23.13
C LEU A 93 -3.92 -15.56 23.87
N SER A 94 -3.44 -14.50 23.24
CA SER A 94 -3.58 -13.14 23.72
C SER A 94 -4.75 -12.44 23.06
N CYS A 95 -5.54 -11.70 23.87
CA CYS A 95 -6.61 -10.87 23.37
C CYS A 95 -6.22 -9.40 23.59
N ASP A 96 -5.88 -8.72 22.51
CA ASP A 96 -5.62 -7.28 22.53
C ASP A 96 -6.76 -6.56 21.80
N HIS A 97 -7.56 -5.82 22.57
CA HIS A 97 -8.70 -5.07 22.02
C HIS A 97 -8.32 -3.64 21.60
N THR A 98 -7.11 -3.18 21.92
CA THR A 98 -6.69 -1.80 21.63
C THR A 98 -6.56 -1.54 20.13
N TYR A 99 -6.17 -2.55 19.36
CA TYR A 99 -6.03 -2.43 17.91
C TYR A 99 -7.32 -2.04 17.18
N ALA A 100 -8.48 -2.41 17.71
CA ALA A 100 -9.76 -2.01 17.11
C ALA A 100 -9.93 -0.48 17.13
N GLN A 101 -9.46 0.16 18.20
CA GLN A 101 -9.45 1.61 18.32
C GLN A 101 -8.44 2.25 17.35
N ASP A 102 -7.25 1.67 17.20
CA ASP A 102 -6.23 2.16 16.26
C ASP A 102 -6.71 2.08 14.80
N ILE A 103 -7.35 0.96 14.43
CA ILE A 103 -7.93 0.79 13.09
C ILE A 103 -9.10 1.77 12.87
N ALA A 104 -9.98 1.94 13.86
CA ALA A 104 -11.07 2.89 13.77
C ALA A 104 -10.54 4.33 13.60
N ALA A 105 -9.55 4.71 14.38
CA ALA A 105 -8.89 6.02 14.27
C ALA A 105 -8.24 6.23 12.89
N TYR A 106 -7.59 5.20 12.33
CA TYR A 106 -7.04 5.25 10.97
C TYR A 106 -8.14 5.43 9.90
N ILE A 107 -9.26 4.73 10.04
CA ILE A 107 -10.41 4.87 9.14
C ILE A 107 -10.97 6.30 9.21
N ASP A 108 -11.17 6.85 10.41
CA ASP A 108 -11.71 8.20 10.59
C ASP A 108 -10.74 9.29 10.10
N GLN A 109 -9.45 9.12 10.33
CA GLN A 109 -8.42 9.97 9.75
C GLN A 109 -8.47 9.91 8.22
N SER A 110 -8.57 8.72 7.63
CA SER A 110 -8.63 8.53 6.18
C SER A 110 -9.87 9.20 5.58
N LYS A 111 -11.05 9.04 6.20
CA LYS A 111 -12.28 9.74 5.79
C LYS A 111 -12.11 11.26 5.83
N SER A 112 -11.52 11.77 6.91
CA SER A 112 -11.27 13.20 7.08
C SER A 112 -10.29 13.77 6.04
N LEU A 113 -9.24 13.01 5.71
CA LEU A 113 -8.31 13.38 4.64
C LEU A 113 -9.00 13.35 3.28
N GLU A 114 -9.74 12.29 2.99
CA GLU A 114 -10.46 12.14 1.72
C GLU A 114 -11.51 13.26 1.51
N ALA A 115 -12.24 13.66 2.55
CA ALA A 115 -13.20 14.76 2.48
C ALA A 115 -12.55 16.13 2.22
N ARG A 116 -11.27 16.31 2.54
CA ARG A 116 -10.48 17.52 2.29
C ARG A 116 -9.76 17.53 0.95
N MET A 117 -9.70 16.37 0.27
CA MET A 117 -9.09 16.29 -1.06
C MET A 117 -9.92 17.09 -2.06
N SER A 118 -9.26 18.00 -2.76
CA SER A 118 -9.88 18.79 -3.82
C SER A 118 -9.05 18.65 -5.09
N TYR A 119 -9.72 18.39 -6.17
CA TYR A 119 -9.10 18.34 -7.51
C TYR A 119 -9.22 19.68 -8.25
N ALA A 120 -9.76 20.74 -7.59
CA ALA A 120 -9.97 22.04 -8.20
C ALA A 120 -8.69 22.72 -8.72
N GLY A 121 -7.53 22.34 -8.19
CA GLY A 121 -6.21 22.81 -8.67
C GLY A 121 -5.66 22.05 -9.88
N LEU A 122 -6.30 20.97 -10.30
CA LEU A 122 -5.86 20.20 -11.47
C LEU A 122 -6.36 20.89 -12.75
N THR A 123 -5.43 21.37 -13.54
CA THR A 123 -5.72 21.99 -14.84
C THR A 123 -5.28 21.05 -15.95
N PRO A 124 -6.19 20.66 -16.87
CA PRO A 124 -5.83 19.83 -18.02
C PRO A 124 -4.82 20.52 -18.96
N PRO A 125 -4.00 19.75 -19.66
CA PRO A 125 -3.91 18.29 -19.64
C PRO A 125 -3.27 17.77 -18.34
N ILE A 126 -3.78 16.65 -17.82
CA ILE A 126 -3.32 16.03 -16.58
C ILE A 126 -2.41 14.85 -16.92
N ILE A 127 -1.26 14.78 -16.32
CA ILE A 127 -0.34 13.65 -16.37
C ILE A 127 -0.32 13.01 -14.97
N LEU A 128 -0.60 11.72 -14.87
CA LEU A 128 -0.54 10.97 -13.63
C LEU A 128 0.84 10.31 -13.52
N TRP A 129 1.45 10.33 -12.34
CA TRP A 129 2.73 9.68 -12.12
C TRP A 129 2.65 8.63 -11.02
N GLY A 130 2.75 7.35 -11.43
CA GLY A 130 2.64 6.15 -10.62
C GLY A 130 1.31 5.42 -10.81
N PHE A 131 1.38 4.16 -11.26
CA PHE A 131 0.21 3.33 -11.50
C PHE A 131 0.05 2.26 -10.43
N GLY A 132 -0.56 2.64 -9.31
CA GLY A 132 -0.89 1.75 -8.20
C GLY A 132 -2.38 1.68 -7.88
N ALA A 133 -2.73 0.96 -6.82
CA ALA A 133 -4.09 0.86 -6.32
C ALA A 133 -4.69 2.23 -5.98
N TYR A 134 -3.87 3.11 -5.41
CA TYR A 134 -4.28 4.46 -5.03
C TYR A 134 -4.71 5.32 -6.23
N LEU A 135 -3.91 5.32 -7.33
CA LEU A 135 -4.30 6.02 -8.57
C LEU A 135 -5.68 5.54 -9.05
N ARG A 136 -5.84 4.23 -9.18
CA ARG A 136 -7.10 3.64 -9.68
C ARG A 136 -8.31 4.05 -8.84
N ARG A 137 -8.12 4.22 -7.55
CA ARG A 137 -9.16 4.66 -6.62
C ARG A 137 -9.56 6.12 -6.84
N ILE A 138 -8.58 7.04 -6.97
CA ILE A 138 -8.88 8.47 -7.09
C ILE A 138 -9.45 8.85 -8.46
N VAL A 139 -8.97 8.25 -9.53
CA VAL A 139 -9.42 8.54 -10.91
C VAL A 139 -10.86 8.06 -11.16
N LEU A 140 -11.33 7.06 -10.38
CA LEU A 140 -12.71 6.59 -10.48
C LEU A 140 -13.72 7.48 -9.75
N LYS A 141 -13.27 8.55 -9.07
CA LYS A 141 -14.20 9.49 -8.43
C LYS A 141 -14.91 10.35 -9.48
N PRO A 142 -16.22 10.61 -9.31
CA PRO A 142 -17.01 11.35 -10.31
C PRO A 142 -16.54 12.78 -10.55
N ASP A 143 -15.87 13.38 -9.57
CA ASP A 143 -15.36 14.76 -9.59
C ASP A 143 -13.89 14.85 -10.04
N PHE A 144 -13.28 13.73 -10.45
CA PHE A 144 -11.91 13.76 -10.97
C PHE A 144 -11.89 14.42 -12.36
N PRO A 145 -11.05 15.44 -12.57
CA PRO A 145 -11.08 16.21 -13.80
C PRO A 145 -10.47 15.46 -14.99
N GLU A 146 -11.00 15.73 -16.19
CA GLU A 146 -10.54 15.20 -17.47
C GLU A 146 -10.17 16.34 -18.41
N PRO A 147 -9.37 16.12 -19.48
CA PRO A 147 -8.78 14.83 -19.87
C PRO A 147 -7.47 14.49 -19.15
N ILE A 148 -7.27 13.20 -18.88
CA ILE A 148 -5.99 12.63 -18.50
C ILE A 148 -5.21 12.33 -19.78
N ALA A 149 -4.05 12.98 -19.94
CA ALA A 149 -3.26 12.86 -21.16
C ALA A 149 -2.37 11.61 -21.18
N ALA A 150 -1.79 11.24 -20.02
CA ALA A 150 -0.88 10.12 -19.93
C ALA A 150 -0.69 9.64 -18.48
N ILE A 151 -0.14 8.44 -18.33
CA ILE A 151 0.31 7.87 -17.07
C ILE A 151 1.80 7.59 -17.18
N ILE A 152 2.61 8.25 -16.35
CA ILE A 152 4.04 7.90 -16.22
C ILE A 152 4.14 6.73 -15.24
N ASP A 153 4.74 5.62 -15.72
CA ASP A 153 4.97 4.42 -14.92
C ASP A 153 6.27 3.77 -15.35
N ARG A 154 7.14 3.44 -14.40
CA ARG A 154 8.48 2.88 -14.65
C ARG A 154 8.42 1.54 -15.38
N ASP A 155 7.47 0.69 -15.00
CA ASP A 155 7.39 -0.68 -15.50
C ASP A 155 6.64 -0.81 -16.82
N ARG A 156 5.71 0.12 -17.10
CA ARG A 156 4.80 0.09 -18.26
C ARG A 156 5.13 1.13 -19.30
N GLY A 157 5.85 2.18 -18.92
CA GLY A 157 6.20 3.29 -19.81
C GLY A 157 6.96 2.84 -21.04
N GLY A 158 6.63 3.43 -22.19
CA GLY A 158 7.29 3.16 -23.47
C GLY A 158 6.99 1.80 -24.12
N LYS A 159 6.10 0.99 -23.53
CA LYS A 159 5.75 -0.36 -24.03
C LYS A 159 4.46 -0.40 -24.88
N GLY A 160 3.91 0.77 -25.25
CA GLY A 160 2.68 0.86 -26.04
C GLY A 160 1.41 0.39 -25.30
N GLN A 161 1.49 0.22 -23.98
CA GLN A 161 0.36 -0.18 -23.15
C GLN A 161 -0.55 1.01 -22.83
N THR A 162 -1.83 0.72 -22.58
CA THR A 162 -2.82 1.72 -22.14
C THR A 162 -3.63 1.21 -20.97
N TRP A 163 -4.21 2.13 -20.20
CA TRP A 163 -5.23 1.84 -19.19
C TRP A 163 -6.46 2.72 -19.46
N ASN A 164 -7.60 2.11 -19.74
CA ASN A 164 -8.82 2.82 -20.15
C ASN A 164 -8.60 3.82 -21.32
N GLY A 165 -7.75 3.43 -22.28
CA GLY A 165 -7.36 4.29 -23.40
C GLY A 165 -6.28 5.32 -23.10
N ILE A 166 -5.86 5.49 -21.84
CA ILE A 166 -4.82 6.43 -21.43
C ILE A 166 -3.46 5.74 -21.60
N PRO A 167 -2.50 6.34 -22.36
CA PRO A 167 -1.22 5.69 -22.64
C PRO A 167 -0.29 5.70 -21.42
N PHE A 168 0.47 4.61 -21.25
CA PHE A 168 1.64 4.57 -20.38
C PHE A 168 2.85 5.11 -21.10
N VAL A 169 3.54 6.06 -20.45
CA VAL A 169 4.67 6.79 -21.01
C VAL A 169 5.84 6.82 -20.03
N THR A 170 7.01 7.19 -20.53
CA THR A 170 8.20 7.47 -19.72
C THR A 170 8.25 8.96 -19.34
N ALA A 171 9.11 9.32 -18.36
CA ALA A 171 9.20 10.68 -17.85
C ALA A 171 9.67 11.72 -18.88
N ASP A 172 10.28 11.29 -19.97
CA ASP A 172 10.72 12.15 -21.09
C ASP A 172 9.58 12.95 -21.75
N ILE A 173 8.30 12.51 -21.55
CA ILE A 173 7.15 13.28 -22.03
C ILE A 173 7.11 14.70 -21.43
N LEU A 174 7.66 14.92 -20.24
CA LEU A 174 7.67 16.24 -19.59
C LEU A 174 8.53 17.28 -20.33
N ALA A 175 9.49 16.84 -21.14
CA ALA A 175 10.30 17.72 -21.97
C ALA A 175 9.58 18.18 -23.26
N LYS A 176 8.43 17.59 -23.60
CA LYS A 176 7.68 17.94 -24.81
C LYS A 176 6.93 19.25 -24.61
N LYS A 177 7.02 20.14 -25.60
CA LYS A 177 6.40 21.47 -25.58
C LYS A 177 4.89 21.43 -25.33
N GLU A 178 4.21 20.41 -25.84
CA GLU A 178 2.75 20.22 -25.68
C GLU A 178 2.33 20.02 -24.21
N PHE A 179 3.24 19.50 -23.36
CA PHE A 179 2.98 19.27 -21.93
C PHE A 179 3.60 20.32 -21.00
N SER A 180 4.22 21.39 -21.55
CA SER A 180 4.89 22.43 -20.77
C SER A 180 3.98 23.14 -19.75
N ARG A 181 2.67 23.09 -19.94
CA ARG A 181 1.64 23.66 -19.06
C ARG A 181 0.74 22.60 -18.41
N ALA A 182 1.08 21.31 -18.56
CA ALA A 182 0.33 20.24 -17.95
C ALA A 182 0.39 20.30 -16.42
N THR A 183 -0.57 19.67 -15.76
CA THR A 183 -0.48 19.39 -14.33
C THR A 183 0.00 17.96 -14.13
N VAL A 184 1.10 17.76 -13.44
CA VAL A 184 1.55 16.44 -12.98
C VAL A 184 0.95 16.16 -11.62
N LEU A 185 0.13 15.11 -11.53
CA LEU A 185 -0.39 14.62 -10.27
C LEU A 185 0.38 13.36 -9.85
N ILE A 186 1.14 13.47 -8.77
CA ILE A 186 1.88 12.34 -8.20
C ILE A 186 0.91 11.47 -7.40
N THR A 187 0.76 10.23 -7.83
CA THR A 187 -0.14 9.23 -7.23
C THR A 187 0.59 8.08 -6.54
N SER A 188 1.92 8.03 -6.69
CA SER A 188 2.77 7.07 -6.00
C SER A 188 3.09 7.57 -4.60
N VAL A 189 2.52 6.91 -3.58
CA VAL A 189 2.68 7.31 -2.17
C VAL A 189 4.11 7.10 -1.67
N LEU A 190 4.71 5.95 -2.00
CA LEU A 190 6.04 5.57 -1.52
C LEU A 190 7.16 6.39 -2.16
N TYR A 191 7.02 6.72 -3.45
CA TYR A 191 8.08 7.34 -4.25
C TYR A 191 7.84 8.83 -4.53
N ALA A 192 6.89 9.46 -3.82
CA ALA A 192 6.51 10.85 -4.11
C ALA A 192 7.68 11.83 -4.08
N GLU A 193 8.56 11.72 -3.10
CA GLU A 193 9.70 12.64 -2.96
C GLU A 193 10.81 12.36 -4.00
N GLU A 194 10.98 11.11 -4.41
CA GLU A 194 11.87 10.76 -5.53
C GLU A 194 11.34 11.34 -6.84
N ILE A 195 10.05 11.16 -7.11
CA ILE A 195 9.36 11.68 -8.29
C ILE A 195 9.43 13.21 -8.35
N LYS A 196 9.22 13.92 -7.22
CA LYS A 196 9.36 15.39 -7.17
C LYS A 196 10.76 15.83 -7.57
N ARG A 197 11.80 15.13 -7.09
CA ARG A 197 13.20 15.44 -7.47
C ARG A 197 13.45 15.19 -8.96
N GLU A 198 12.92 14.10 -9.51
CA GLU A 198 13.04 13.79 -10.92
C GLU A 198 12.36 14.85 -11.80
N ILE A 199 11.14 15.29 -11.42
CA ILE A 199 10.44 16.39 -12.11
C ILE A 199 11.26 17.68 -12.07
N ALA A 200 11.79 18.04 -10.92
CA ALA A 200 12.60 19.24 -10.78
C ALA A 200 13.87 19.21 -11.67
N GLN A 201 14.48 18.05 -11.80
CA GLN A 201 15.66 17.85 -12.67
C GLN A 201 15.32 17.86 -14.16
N SER A 202 14.08 17.51 -14.54
CA SER A 202 13.64 17.51 -15.95
C SER A 202 13.46 18.92 -16.54
N GLY A 203 13.46 19.97 -15.70
CA GLY A 203 13.15 21.33 -16.13
C GLY A 203 11.69 21.61 -16.45
N PHE A 204 10.78 20.72 -16.05
CA PHE A 204 9.34 20.89 -16.21
C PHE A 204 8.85 22.16 -15.50
N GLN A 205 7.99 22.96 -16.18
CA GLN A 205 7.52 24.25 -15.69
C GLN A 205 6.02 24.25 -15.35
N GLY A 206 5.32 23.14 -15.56
CA GLY A 206 3.91 23.00 -15.22
C GLY A 206 3.67 22.82 -13.73
N ALA A 207 2.40 22.70 -13.36
CA ALA A 207 2.03 22.48 -11.97
C ALA A 207 2.36 21.04 -11.53
N VAL A 208 2.84 20.89 -10.29
CA VAL A 208 3.13 19.58 -9.68
C VAL A 208 2.38 19.46 -8.37
N LEU A 209 1.50 18.50 -8.28
CA LEU A 209 0.66 18.25 -7.10
C LEU A 209 0.83 16.80 -6.64
N THR A 210 0.58 16.55 -5.36
CA THR A 210 0.45 15.19 -4.80
C THR A 210 -1.01 14.89 -4.52
N ALA A 211 -1.41 13.64 -4.73
CA ALA A 211 -2.77 13.18 -4.53
C ALA A 211 -3.13 12.82 -3.08
N PHE A 212 -2.32 13.28 -2.09
CA PHE A 212 -2.50 12.94 -0.68
C PHE A 212 -1.80 13.95 0.23
#